data_ab8615f5631b3a3ae149af5c854425ae
#
_entry.id   ab8615f5631b3a3ae149af5c854425ae
#
_cell.length_a   1.000
_cell.length_b   1.000
_cell.length_c   1.000
_cell.angle_alpha   90.00
_cell.angle_beta   90.00
_cell.angle_gamma   90.00
#
_symmetry.space_group_name_H-M   'P 1'
#
loop_
_entity.id
_entity.type
_entity.pdbx_description
1 polymer ?
#
loop_
_entity_poly.entity_id
_entity_poly.type
_entity_poly.pdbx_seq_one_letter_code
_entity_poly.pdbx_strand_id
1 'polypeptide(L)'
;MKIFPAIDIKDKKCVRLVKGDFDNKTEYKMSPVEQAGKYKDHGFKNLHIVDLDGALNGETVNLDIIEEIVSKFDLKIEIGGGIRNFESINKYTEAGVEKVILGSAAIKDKNFLKEACEKFPNQIA
;
A
#
# COMPACT_ATOMS: atom_id res chain seq x y z
N MET A 1 -7.51 19.97 -3.13
CA MET A 1 -6.46 19.18 -2.47
C MET A 1 -6.99 17.79 -2.16
N LYS A 2 -6.22 16.76 -2.50
CA LYS A 2 -6.58 15.38 -2.16
C LYS A 2 -6.02 15.04 -0.78
N ILE A 3 -6.86 14.46 0.07
CA ILE A 3 -6.45 13.99 1.39
C ILE A 3 -6.41 12.47 1.36
N PHE A 4 -5.28 11.90 1.77
CA PHE A 4 -5.06 10.46 1.84
C PHE A 4 -4.86 10.06 3.30
N PRO A 5 -5.90 9.58 3.98
CA PRO A 5 -5.67 8.92 5.26
C PRO A 5 -4.79 7.69 5.03
N ALA A 6 -3.98 7.33 6.01
CA ALA A 6 -3.00 6.28 5.87
C ALA A 6 -3.30 5.10 6.78
N ILE A 7 -3.03 3.89 6.28
CA ILE A 7 -3.06 2.65 7.05
C ILE A 7 -1.72 1.95 6.86
N ASP A 8 -1.04 1.68 7.96
CA ASP A 8 0.16 0.84 7.96
C ASP A 8 -0.26 -0.57 8.35
N ILE A 9 0.13 -1.57 7.55
CA ILE A 9 -0.24 -2.96 7.78
C ILE A 9 1.01 -3.79 8.11
N LYS A 10 0.95 -4.50 9.23
CA LYS A 10 1.95 -5.50 9.61
C LYS A 10 1.26 -6.68 10.27
N ASP A 11 1.65 -7.91 9.86
CA ASP A 11 1.05 -9.15 10.34
C ASP A 11 -0.49 -9.14 10.24
N LYS A 12 -0.99 -8.56 9.12
CA LYS A 12 -2.43 -8.42 8.81
C LYS A 12 -3.20 -7.51 9.77
N LYS A 13 -2.49 -6.64 10.51
CA LYS A 13 -3.07 -5.71 11.48
C LYS A 13 -2.69 -4.27 11.17
N CYS A 14 -3.55 -3.34 11.56
CA CYS A 14 -3.20 -1.92 11.55
C CYS A 14 -2.20 -1.64 12.66
N VAL A 15 -1.09 -0.98 12.30
CA VAL A 15 -0.05 -0.66 13.28
C VAL A 15 0.43 0.77 13.09
N ARG A 16 1.19 1.25 14.08
CA ARG A 16 1.92 2.50 14.00
C ARG A 16 3.33 2.23 14.52
N LEU A 17 4.33 2.55 13.72
CA LEU A 17 5.72 2.42 14.14
C LEU A 17 6.12 3.66 14.94
N VAL A 18 6.84 3.44 16.04
CA VAL A 18 7.40 4.53 16.84
C VAL A 18 8.75 4.89 16.21
N LYS A 19 8.86 6.09 15.64
CA LYS A 19 10.07 6.59 14.97
C LYS A 19 10.58 5.65 13.86
N GLY A 20 9.67 4.92 13.20
CA GLY A 20 10.04 3.97 12.15
C GLY A 20 10.63 2.67 12.63
N ASP A 21 10.62 2.41 13.95
CA ASP A 21 11.19 1.20 14.55
C ASP A 21 10.18 0.04 14.51
N PHE A 22 10.50 -1.02 13.76
CA PHE A 22 9.65 -2.21 13.62
C PHE A 22 9.49 -2.99 14.92
N ASP A 23 10.45 -2.91 15.86
CA ASP A 23 10.38 -3.59 17.13
C ASP A 23 9.53 -2.82 18.15
N ASN A 24 9.27 -1.55 17.90
CA ASN A 24 8.50 -0.67 18.77
C ASN A 24 7.29 -0.14 18.01
N LYS A 25 6.23 -0.95 17.97
CA LYS A 25 5.01 -0.65 17.23
C LYS A 25 3.80 -0.64 18.15
N THR A 26 2.80 0.15 17.80
CA THR A 26 1.49 0.12 18.43
C THR A 26 0.53 -0.59 17.49
N GLU A 27 -0.19 -1.60 17.98
CA GLU A 27 -1.23 -2.28 17.23
C GLU A 27 -2.59 -1.66 17.56
N TYR A 28 -3.39 -1.41 16.52
CA TYR A 28 -4.74 -0.92 16.70
C TYR A 28 -5.71 -2.10 16.79
N LYS A 29 -6.79 -1.92 17.55
CA LYS A 29 -7.82 -2.96 17.71
C LYS A 29 -8.59 -3.23 16.43
N MET A 30 -8.68 -2.21 15.56
CA MET A 30 -9.44 -2.28 14.32
C MET A 30 -8.61 -2.95 13.22
N SER A 31 -9.24 -3.85 12.45
CA SER A 31 -8.56 -4.47 11.30
C SER A 31 -8.35 -3.44 10.17
N PRO A 32 -7.43 -3.71 9.22
CA PRO A 32 -7.27 -2.83 8.07
C PRO A 32 -8.56 -2.61 7.27
N VAL A 33 -9.36 -3.66 7.09
CA VAL A 33 -10.64 -3.56 6.37
C VAL A 33 -11.63 -2.67 7.13
N GLU A 34 -11.75 -2.85 8.44
CA GLU A 34 -12.62 -2.02 9.28
C GLU A 34 -12.16 -0.56 9.27
N GLN A 35 -10.85 -0.32 9.34
CA GLN A 35 -10.30 1.03 9.31
C GLN A 35 -10.58 1.71 7.96
N ALA A 36 -10.45 0.99 6.85
CA ALA A 36 -10.76 1.51 5.53
C ALA A 36 -12.25 1.88 5.43
N GLY A 37 -13.12 1.02 5.95
CA GLY A 37 -14.57 1.29 6.00
C GLY A 37 -14.89 2.52 6.80
N LYS A 38 -14.22 2.74 7.92
CA LYS A 38 -14.40 3.91 8.76
C LYS A 38 -14.01 5.20 8.03
N TYR A 39 -12.89 5.18 7.30
CA TYR A 39 -12.49 6.32 6.49
C TYR A 39 -13.52 6.60 5.38
N LYS A 40 -14.03 5.56 4.73
CA LYS A 40 -15.08 5.71 3.72
C LYS A 40 -16.33 6.35 4.32
N ASP A 41 -16.75 5.90 5.49
CA ASP A 41 -17.92 6.44 6.20
C ASP A 41 -17.74 7.92 6.56
N HIS A 42 -16.51 8.36 6.81
CA HIS A 42 -16.20 9.76 7.09
C HIS A 42 -16.05 10.63 5.81
N GLY A 43 -16.33 10.07 4.64
CA GLY A 43 -16.33 10.82 3.38
C GLY A 43 -15.01 10.85 2.64
N PHE A 44 -13.99 10.12 3.06
CA PHE A 44 -12.74 10.03 2.33
C PHE A 44 -12.92 9.19 1.07
N LYS A 45 -12.27 9.59 0.00
CA LYS A 45 -12.33 8.90 -1.30
C LYS A 45 -11.01 8.25 -1.68
N ASN A 46 -9.93 8.60 -1.01
CA ASN A 46 -8.58 8.14 -1.29
C ASN A 46 -7.99 7.52 -0.03
N LEU A 47 -7.15 6.49 -0.21
CA LEU A 47 -6.51 5.79 0.91
C LEU A 47 -5.07 5.49 0.54
N HIS A 48 -4.16 5.76 1.46
CA HIS A 48 -2.74 5.41 1.34
C HIS A 48 -2.46 4.21 2.24
N ILE A 49 -1.95 3.13 1.66
CA ILE A 49 -1.60 1.92 2.41
C ILE A 49 -0.10 1.71 2.33
N VAL A 50 0.51 1.44 3.49
CA VAL A 50 1.91 1.01 3.56
C VAL A 50 1.92 -0.43 4.04
N ASP A 51 2.44 -1.32 3.21
CA ASP A 51 2.64 -2.72 3.55
C ASP A 51 4.01 -2.88 4.20
N LEU A 52 4.03 -2.88 5.53
CA LEU A 52 5.28 -2.99 6.29
C LEU A 52 5.91 -4.38 6.15
N ASP A 53 5.13 -5.43 5.96
CA ASP A 53 5.65 -6.77 5.69
C ASP A 53 6.36 -6.80 4.34
N GLY A 54 5.78 -6.15 3.34
CA GLY A 54 6.43 -5.98 2.04
C GLY A 54 7.73 -5.19 2.16
N ALA A 55 7.75 -4.15 2.99
CA ALA A 55 8.96 -3.36 3.21
C ALA A 55 10.09 -4.19 3.82
N LEU A 56 9.76 -5.13 4.73
CA LEU A 56 10.73 -6.03 5.34
C LEU A 56 11.16 -7.16 4.42
N ASN A 57 10.21 -7.81 3.77
CA ASN A 57 10.42 -9.07 3.05
C ASN A 57 10.44 -8.95 1.53
N GLY A 58 9.93 -7.85 0.99
CA GLY A 58 9.83 -7.65 -0.46
C GLY A 58 8.74 -8.48 -1.12
N GLU A 59 7.81 -9.04 -0.35
CA GLU A 59 6.73 -9.88 -0.84
C GLU A 59 5.36 -9.24 -0.61
N THR A 60 4.36 -9.66 -1.40
CA THR A 60 3.00 -9.11 -1.33
C THR A 60 2.12 -9.92 -0.38
N VAL A 61 2.57 -10.08 0.88
CA VAL A 61 1.92 -10.98 1.84
C VAL A 61 0.54 -10.51 2.31
N ASN A 62 0.23 -9.23 2.16
CA ASN A 62 -1.07 -8.67 2.55
C ASN A 62 -1.97 -8.38 1.36
N LEU A 63 -1.70 -8.98 0.21
CA LEU A 63 -2.47 -8.76 -1.01
C LEU A 63 -3.96 -9.09 -0.82
N ASP A 64 -4.27 -10.15 -0.09
CA ASP A 64 -5.64 -10.57 0.20
C ASP A 64 -6.44 -9.48 0.94
N ILE A 65 -5.80 -8.80 1.88
CA ILE A 65 -6.43 -7.69 2.62
C ILE A 65 -6.72 -6.52 1.67
N ILE A 66 -5.77 -6.20 0.80
CA ILE A 66 -5.91 -5.11 -0.15
C ILE A 66 -7.02 -5.41 -1.16
N GLU A 67 -7.11 -6.64 -1.65
CA GLU A 67 -8.19 -7.07 -2.53
C GLU A 67 -9.54 -6.94 -1.85
N GLU A 68 -9.64 -7.30 -0.58
CA GLU A 68 -10.87 -7.17 0.18
C GLU A 68 -11.30 -5.71 0.32
N ILE A 69 -10.36 -4.81 0.63
CA ILE A 69 -10.65 -3.37 0.75
C ILE A 69 -11.15 -2.81 -0.58
N VAL A 70 -10.47 -3.15 -1.68
CA VAL A 70 -10.86 -2.71 -3.02
C VAL A 70 -12.26 -3.18 -3.38
N SER A 71 -12.59 -4.45 -3.07
CA SER A 71 -13.88 -5.04 -3.43
C SER A 71 -15.04 -4.50 -2.58
N LYS A 72 -14.79 -4.16 -1.31
CA LYS A 72 -15.85 -3.71 -0.40
C LYS A 72 -16.13 -2.22 -0.47
N PHE A 73 -15.14 -1.41 -0.79
CA PHE A 73 -15.26 0.04 -0.71
C PHE A 73 -14.85 0.71 -2.02
N ASP A 74 -15.56 1.77 -2.37
CA ASP A 74 -15.20 2.60 -3.51
C ASP A 74 -14.15 3.63 -3.06
N LEU A 75 -12.92 3.17 -2.91
CA LEU A 75 -11.77 3.97 -2.51
C LEU A 75 -10.69 3.88 -3.57
N LYS A 76 -10.05 5.00 -3.86
CA LYS A 76 -8.86 5.04 -4.69
C LYS A 76 -7.66 4.79 -3.80
N ILE A 77 -6.98 3.69 -4.05
CA ILE A 77 -5.88 3.22 -3.19
C ILE A 77 -4.55 3.45 -3.86
N GLU A 78 -3.61 4.05 -3.11
CA GLU A 78 -2.21 4.02 -3.47
C GLU A 78 -1.48 3.17 -2.43
N ILE A 79 -0.54 2.35 -2.88
CA ILE A 79 0.16 1.41 -2.02
C ILE A 79 1.67 1.53 -2.17
N GLY A 80 2.37 1.47 -1.03
CA GLY A 80 3.82 1.40 -0.97
C GLY A 80 4.27 0.32 -0.01
N GLY A 81 5.55 0.04 0.01
CA GLY A 81 6.17 -0.91 0.94
C GLY A 81 6.89 -2.05 0.23
N GLY A 82 8.17 -1.89 -0.03
CA GLY A 82 9.04 -2.96 -0.51
C GLY A 82 8.78 -3.45 -1.92
N ILE A 83 8.17 -2.64 -2.76
CA ILE A 83 7.89 -3.02 -4.15
C ILE A 83 9.17 -2.88 -4.96
N ARG A 84 9.71 -4.02 -5.43
CA ARG A 84 11.05 -4.10 -6.03
C ARG A 84 11.09 -4.78 -7.40
N ASN A 85 9.95 -5.31 -7.89
CA ASN A 85 9.91 -6.01 -9.16
C ASN A 85 8.57 -5.83 -9.84
N PHE A 86 8.52 -6.19 -11.13
CA PHE A 86 7.32 -6.03 -11.93
C PHE A 86 6.18 -6.95 -11.51
N GLU A 87 6.51 -8.12 -10.99
CA GLU A 87 5.52 -9.08 -10.51
C GLU A 87 4.68 -8.49 -9.38
N SER A 88 5.32 -7.83 -8.41
CA SER A 88 4.62 -7.16 -7.31
C SER A 88 3.75 -6.02 -7.81
N ILE A 89 4.26 -5.19 -8.72
CA ILE A 89 3.49 -4.11 -9.32
C ILE A 89 2.24 -4.67 -10.01
N ASN A 90 2.42 -5.72 -10.80
CA ASN A 90 1.33 -6.34 -11.53
C ASN A 90 0.26 -6.90 -10.60
N LYS A 91 0.66 -7.55 -9.52
CA LYS A 91 -0.27 -8.10 -8.52
C LYS A 91 -1.15 -7.01 -7.90
N TYR A 92 -0.56 -5.88 -7.53
CA TYR A 92 -1.30 -4.77 -6.95
C TYR A 92 -2.22 -4.10 -7.96
N THR A 93 -1.75 -3.89 -9.19
CA THR A 93 -2.59 -3.27 -10.23
C THR A 93 -3.76 -4.17 -10.62
N GLU A 94 -3.54 -5.48 -10.69
CA GLU A 94 -4.61 -6.46 -10.94
C GLU A 94 -5.62 -6.52 -9.78
N ALA A 95 -5.16 -6.27 -8.55
CA ALA A 95 -6.04 -6.20 -7.39
C ALA A 95 -6.94 -4.97 -7.38
N GLY A 96 -6.68 -3.99 -8.24
CA GLY A 96 -7.49 -2.78 -8.35
C GLY A 96 -6.91 -1.55 -7.67
N VAL A 97 -5.64 -1.58 -7.29
CA VAL A 97 -4.94 -0.43 -6.73
C VAL A 97 -4.71 0.60 -7.84
N GLU A 98 -4.99 1.87 -7.54
CA GLU A 98 -4.85 2.94 -8.53
C GLU A 98 -3.40 3.33 -8.79
N LYS A 99 -2.60 3.42 -7.72
CA LYS A 99 -1.19 3.80 -7.81
C LYS A 99 -0.31 2.90 -6.97
N VAL A 100 0.86 2.62 -7.49
CA VAL A 100 1.92 1.88 -6.80
C VAL A 100 3.07 2.86 -6.58
N ILE A 101 3.54 2.94 -5.33
CA ILE A 101 4.60 3.86 -4.95
C ILE A 101 5.93 3.09 -4.89
N LEU A 102 6.90 3.53 -5.68
CA LEU A 102 8.24 2.96 -5.71
C LEU A 102 9.17 3.86 -4.90
N GLY A 103 9.61 3.37 -3.76
CA GLY A 103 10.51 4.11 -2.88
C GLY A 103 11.98 3.84 -3.17
N SER A 104 12.65 3.10 -2.27
CA SER A 104 14.09 2.83 -2.36
C SER A 104 14.51 2.13 -3.64
N ALA A 105 13.67 1.27 -4.21
CA ALA A 105 13.98 0.57 -5.46
C ALA A 105 14.16 1.56 -6.63
N ALA A 106 13.38 2.63 -6.67
CA ALA A 106 13.49 3.66 -7.70
C ALA A 106 14.77 4.47 -7.57
N ILE A 107 15.24 4.68 -6.34
CA ILE A 107 16.49 5.40 -6.09
C ILE A 107 17.68 4.54 -6.49
N LYS A 108 17.65 3.25 -6.19
CA LYS A 108 18.76 2.32 -6.45
C LYS A 108 18.85 1.90 -7.91
N ASP A 109 17.73 1.82 -8.62
CA ASP A 109 17.69 1.33 -10.00
C ASP A 109 16.77 2.21 -10.84
N LYS A 110 17.37 3.18 -11.51
CA LYS A 110 16.63 4.11 -12.37
C LYS A 110 16.06 3.44 -13.63
N ASN A 111 16.71 2.38 -14.10
CA ASN A 111 16.21 1.61 -15.24
C ASN A 111 14.93 0.88 -14.87
N PHE A 112 14.87 0.31 -13.68
CA PHE A 112 13.67 -0.31 -13.16
C PHE A 112 12.51 0.70 -13.09
N LEU A 113 12.76 1.89 -12.58
CA LEU A 113 11.74 2.95 -12.51
C LEU A 113 11.22 3.32 -13.90
N LYS A 114 12.13 3.50 -14.86
CA LYS A 114 11.78 3.86 -16.23
C LYS A 114 10.90 2.77 -16.86
N GLU A 115 11.32 1.51 -16.76
CA GLU A 115 10.56 0.38 -17.32
C GLU A 115 9.21 0.20 -16.63
N ALA A 116 9.14 0.41 -15.31
CA ALA A 116 7.89 0.34 -14.59
C ALA A 116 6.89 1.39 -15.08
N CYS A 117 7.35 2.62 -15.29
CA CYS A 117 6.50 3.69 -15.80
C CYS A 117 6.01 3.40 -17.23
N GLU A 118 6.83 2.74 -18.04
CA GLU A 118 6.45 2.35 -19.40
C GLU A 118 5.44 1.20 -19.42
N LYS A 119 5.63 0.20 -18.54
CA LYS A 119 4.76 -0.98 -18.46
C LYS A 119 3.43 -0.68 -17.76
N PHE A 120 3.44 0.24 -16.82
CA PHE A 120 2.26 0.58 -16.00
C PHE A 120 1.96 2.08 -16.08
N PRO A 121 1.55 2.57 -17.26
CA PRO A 121 1.34 4.00 -17.46
C PRO A 121 0.23 4.53 -16.53
N ASN A 122 0.52 5.66 -15.89
CA ASN A 122 -0.38 6.33 -14.93
C ASN A 122 -0.63 5.55 -13.63
N GLN A 123 0.09 4.46 -13.39
CA GLN A 123 -0.09 3.63 -12.18
C GLN A 123 1.10 3.70 -11.22
N ILE A 124 2.16 4.39 -11.58
CA ILE A 124 3.34 4.57 -10.74
C ILE A 124 3.32 5.99 -10.16
N ALA A 125 3.57 6.08 -8.87
CA ALA A 125 3.66 7.36 -8.17
C ALA A 125 5.07 7.60 -7.61
#